data_e336ce42f7913a81b2714e09046bcdfd
#
_entry.id   e336ce42f7913a81b2714e09046bcdfd
#
_cell.length_a   1.000
_cell.length_b   1.000
_cell.length_c   1.000
_cell.angle_alpha   90.00
_cell.angle_beta   90.00
_cell.angle_gamma   90.00
#
_symmetry.space_group_name_H-M   'P 1'
#
loop_
_entity.id
_entity.type
_entity.pdbx_description
1 polymer ?
#
loop_
_entity_poly.entity_id
_entity_poly.type
_entity_poly.pdbx_seq_one_letter_code
_entity_poly.pdbx_strand_id
1 'polypeptide(L)'
;MQTFAFGPALLVALVTCFSTNGFAVSPECPQSSPPENALPWIGYTQLRTNLSGGRHANVKTMRAMMVRTNGNSSRELLPEQIENENTWTQFAGWSPDGKRAIIGLGWQDPANARWEEENKTFRMDEGKWRVDSLLFDPQKKGVVNVTGIDRVSNYNGGLFFLPGAKQLGFTPLIKGISRPFVMDLDGKNKKDVSGSGGGFAYGYSASPDGTRLSYHENYQIYISHANGSNKKVIETGNPFNFGPLWSPDGKYLLFLSGKHGASNPFVVGSDGTGLRKVVDLGGYKSSIAFLDVYDFHEGSSDLPIWSLDGQTIFHTVLFGDRVELCQTTLAGKTTKLTESKAGVLHYHPQSSPDGKHLVFGSKRMGVRQVYVMDLATKKEQQITNLKIGEAAMWPHWQKGTPE
;
A
#
# COMPACT_ATOMS: atom_id res chain seq x y z
N MET A 1 53.77 -54.56 44.34
CA MET A 1 52.43 -55.00 44.08
C MET A 1 51.71 -53.88 43.32
N GLN A 2 51.68 -54.01 42.01
CA GLN A 2 51.09 -53.01 41.11
C GLN A 2 49.79 -53.59 40.55
N THR A 3 48.75 -52.90 40.71
CA THR A 3 47.43 -53.21 40.14
C THR A 3 47.20 -52.30 38.95
N PHE A 4 47.05 -52.90 37.75
CA PHE A 4 46.60 -52.20 36.51
C PHE A 4 45.10 -52.26 36.37
N ALA A 5 44.51 -51.11 36.07
CA ALA A 5 43.10 -50.98 35.73
C ALA A 5 42.93 -50.95 34.21
N PHE A 6 42.06 -51.81 33.68
CA PHE A 6 41.63 -51.82 32.27
C PHE A 6 40.46 -50.91 32.05
N GLY A 7 40.52 -50.02 31.05
CA GLY A 7 39.40 -49.27 30.50
C GLY A 7 38.70 -50.05 29.39
N PRO A 8 37.39 -49.74 29.10
CA PRO A 8 36.61 -50.50 28.14
C PRO A 8 36.87 -50.09 26.69
N ALA A 9 36.99 -51.11 25.83
CA ALA A 9 37.15 -51.00 24.40
C ALA A 9 35.88 -50.54 23.67
N LEU A 10 36.07 -49.67 22.70
CA LEU A 10 35.04 -49.17 21.77
C LEU A 10 34.84 -50.24 20.67
N LEU A 11 33.62 -50.77 20.60
CA LEU A 11 33.22 -51.74 19.55
C LEU A 11 32.77 -50.95 18.31
N VAL A 12 33.54 -51.00 17.21
CA VAL A 12 33.17 -50.48 15.90
C VAL A 12 32.44 -51.60 15.16
N ALA A 13 31.15 -51.42 14.94
CA ALA A 13 30.36 -52.30 14.06
C ALA A 13 30.46 -51.81 12.61
N LEU A 14 31.13 -52.60 11.76
CA LEU A 14 31.04 -52.42 10.31
C LEU A 14 29.69 -52.98 9.81
N VAL A 15 28.86 -52.07 9.28
CA VAL A 15 27.67 -52.46 8.52
C VAL A 15 28.01 -52.37 7.03
N THR A 16 28.04 -53.50 6.37
CA THR A 16 28.11 -53.60 4.92
C THR A 16 26.78 -53.30 4.29
N CYS A 17 26.69 -52.18 3.56
CA CYS A 17 25.51 -51.83 2.76
C CYS A 17 25.49 -52.59 1.43
N PHE A 18 24.48 -53.42 1.23
CA PHE A 18 24.06 -53.87 -0.10
C PHE A 18 23.26 -52.77 -0.78
N SER A 19 23.67 -52.36 -1.97
CA SER A 19 22.99 -51.35 -2.81
C SER A 19 21.69 -51.93 -3.38
N THR A 20 20.55 -51.34 -2.97
CA THR A 20 19.34 -51.34 -3.74
C THR A 20 18.97 -49.92 -4.08
N ASN A 21 18.78 -49.63 -5.38
CA ASN A 21 18.39 -48.30 -5.90
C ASN A 21 17.04 -47.87 -5.32
N GLY A 22 17.04 -47.06 -4.27
CA GLY A 22 15.90 -46.33 -3.79
C GLY A 22 16.33 -44.87 -3.58
N PHE A 23 15.67 -43.91 -4.26
CA PHE A 23 15.88 -42.48 -4.03
C PHE A 23 15.56 -42.19 -2.57
N ALA A 24 16.57 -42.05 -1.75
CA ALA A 24 16.44 -41.51 -0.39
C ALA A 24 16.21 -40.01 -0.50
N VAL A 25 14.98 -39.56 -0.25
CA VAL A 25 14.69 -38.16 0.05
C VAL A 25 15.43 -37.85 1.35
N SER A 26 16.45 -37.00 1.28
CA SER A 26 17.11 -36.47 2.46
C SER A 26 16.07 -35.76 3.32
N PRO A 27 15.97 -35.98 4.63
CA PRO A 27 15.11 -35.16 5.47
C PRO A 27 15.61 -33.71 5.39
N GLU A 28 14.76 -32.83 4.87
CA GLU A 28 15.03 -31.39 4.94
C GLU A 28 15.27 -31.03 6.40
N CYS A 29 16.47 -30.52 6.69
CA CYS A 29 16.78 -29.93 7.96
C CYS A 29 15.75 -28.82 8.23
N PRO A 30 15.04 -28.80 9.35
CA PRO A 30 14.10 -27.72 9.64
C PRO A 30 14.87 -26.41 9.58
N GLN A 31 14.58 -25.57 8.58
CA GLN A 31 15.17 -24.24 8.47
C GLN A 31 14.78 -23.49 9.74
N SER A 32 15.76 -23.13 10.55
CA SER A 32 15.54 -22.29 11.72
C SER A 32 14.88 -20.97 11.25
N SER A 33 13.80 -20.58 11.90
CA SER A 33 13.15 -19.30 11.60
C SER A 33 14.21 -18.19 11.64
N PRO A 34 14.18 -17.24 10.70
CA PRO A 34 15.14 -16.13 10.70
C PRO A 34 15.05 -15.37 12.03
N PRO A 35 16.18 -14.84 12.53
CA PRO A 35 16.15 -14.04 13.74
C PRO A 35 15.21 -12.85 13.58
N GLU A 36 14.55 -12.42 14.65
CA GLU A 36 13.50 -11.38 14.62
C GLU A 36 13.97 -10.08 13.95
N ASN A 37 15.21 -9.68 14.15
CA ASN A 37 15.79 -8.48 13.55
C ASN A 37 15.97 -8.58 12.03
N ALA A 38 15.96 -9.78 11.46
CA ALA A 38 16.04 -10.02 10.01
C ALA A 38 14.65 -10.05 9.33
N LEU A 39 13.56 -10.04 10.11
CA LEU A 39 12.21 -10.00 9.52
C LEU A 39 11.91 -8.62 8.95
N PRO A 40 11.22 -8.53 7.78
CA PRO A 40 10.80 -7.25 7.22
C PRO A 40 9.80 -6.53 8.14
N TRP A 41 9.72 -5.22 7.96
CA TRP A 41 8.70 -4.40 8.60
C TRP A 41 7.46 -4.26 7.70
N ILE A 42 6.30 -4.16 8.34
CA ILE A 42 5.07 -3.67 7.75
C ILE A 42 4.79 -2.31 8.37
N GLY A 43 4.72 -1.27 7.53
CA GLY A 43 4.21 0.03 7.94
C GLY A 43 2.69 0.07 7.77
N TYR A 44 1.97 0.71 8.68
CA TYR A 44 0.51 0.87 8.60
C TYR A 44 0.07 2.12 9.35
N THR A 45 -1.19 2.52 9.18
CA THR A 45 -1.80 3.60 9.94
C THR A 45 -2.80 3.02 10.94
N GLN A 46 -2.63 3.36 12.22
CA GLN A 46 -3.61 3.05 13.27
C GLN A 46 -4.49 4.26 13.52
N LEU A 47 -5.80 4.06 13.74
CA LEU A 47 -6.74 5.12 14.09
C LEU A 47 -7.93 4.59 14.91
N ARG A 48 -8.68 5.53 15.51
CA ARG A 48 -10.00 5.23 16.07
C ARG A 48 -11.07 5.32 14.99
N THR A 49 -12.14 4.52 15.13
CA THR A 49 -13.25 4.48 14.16
C THR A 49 -14.62 4.65 14.82
N ASN A 50 -14.65 4.81 16.12
CA ASN A 50 -15.87 4.82 16.94
C ASN A 50 -16.07 6.10 17.73
N LEU A 51 -15.33 7.17 17.43
CA LEU A 51 -15.49 8.46 18.09
C LEU A 51 -16.69 9.21 17.51
N SER A 52 -17.47 9.82 18.39
CA SER A 52 -18.52 10.77 18.00
C SER A 52 -17.89 12.03 17.40
N GLY A 53 -18.60 12.73 16.51
CA GLY A 53 -18.10 13.94 15.85
C GLY A 53 -17.64 13.73 14.40
N GLY A 54 -17.99 12.59 13.80
CA GLY A 54 -17.83 12.33 12.39
C GLY A 54 -16.40 11.98 11.95
N ARG A 55 -16.11 12.27 10.67
CA ARG A 55 -14.86 11.87 10.04
C ARG A 55 -13.64 12.45 10.72
N HIS A 56 -13.59 13.77 10.94
CA HIS A 56 -12.41 14.43 11.49
C HIS A 56 -12.04 13.95 12.89
N ALA A 57 -13.04 13.71 13.76
CA ALA A 57 -12.81 13.20 15.12
C ALA A 57 -12.00 11.89 15.11
N ASN A 58 -12.21 11.04 14.10
CA ASN A 58 -11.53 9.77 13.93
C ASN A 58 -10.19 9.94 13.18
N VAL A 59 -10.15 10.70 12.09
CA VAL A 59 -8.95 10.94 11.27
C VAL A 59 -7.82 11.58 12.08
N LYS A 60 -8.09 12.54 12.94
CA LYS A 60 -7.06 13.18 13.79
C LYS A 60 -6.39 12.21 14.79
N THR A 61 -6.95 11.03 14.98
CA THR A 61 -6.32 9.97 15.79
C THR A 61 -5.35 9.08 15.00
N MET A 62 -5.17 9.31 13.70
CA MET A 62 -4.24 8.53 12.89
C MET A 62 -2.81 8.64 13.40
N ARG A 63 -2.14 7.50 13.48
CA ARG A 63 -0.72 7.37 13.87
C ARG A 63 -0.03 6.43 12.89
N ALA A 64 1.10 6.87 12.38
CA ALA A 64 1.98 6.03 11.58
C ALA A 64 2.65 4.98 12.47
N MET A 65 2.49 3.72 12.13
CA MET A 65 2.95 2.58 12.89
C MET A 65 3.85 1.68 12.04
N MET A 66 4.68 0.88 12.68
CA MET A 66 5.34 -0.25 12.05
C MET A 66 5.34 -1.47 12.97
N VAL A 67 5.32 -2.66 12.38
CA VAL A 67 5.32 -3.96 13.06
C VAL A 67 6.12 -4.96 12.24
N ARG A 68 6.79 -5.93 12.87
CA ARG A 68 7.44 -7.03 12.14
C ARG A 68 6.40 -7.96 11.51
N THR A 69 6.78 -8.64 10.43
CA THR A 69 5.90 -9.58 9.72
C THR A 69 5.41 -10.75 10.58
N ASN A 70 6.03 -11.02 11.71
CA ASN A 70 5.58 -12.00 12.72
C ASN A 70 4.64 -11.41 13.80
N GLY A 71 4.34 -10.11 13.75
CA GLY A 71 3.49 -9.41 14.72
C GLY A 71 4.21 -8.83 15.93
N ASN A 72 5.53 -9.02 16.04
CA ASN A 72 6.33 -8.49 17.14
C ASN A 72 6.82 -7.06 16.88
N SER A 73 7.37 -6.43 17.91
CA SER A 73 8.07 -5.13 17.84
C SER A 73 7.22 -3.98 17.26
N SER A 74 5.89 -3.99 17.49
CA SER A 74 5.03 -2.89 17.07
C SER A 74 5.42 -1.58 17.75
N ARG A 75 5.53 -0.48 16.96
CA ARG A 75 5.85 0.84 17.48
C ARG A 75 5.27 1.96 16.62
N GLU A 76 4.97 3.08 17.27
CA GLU A 76 4.61 4.34 16.62
C GLU A 76 5.86 5.02 16.02
N LEU A 77 5.67 5.69 14.89
CA LEU A 77 6.70 6.48 14.21
C LEU A 77 6.40 7.97 14.37
N LEU A 78 7.43 8.74 14.74
CA LEU A 78 7.39 10.19 14.85
C LEU A 78 6.28 10.74 15.79
N PRO A 79 6.06 10.19 16.99
CA PRO A 79 5.06 10.72 17.92
C PRO A 79 5.31 12.18 18.28
N GLU A 80 6.57 12.65 18.24
CA GLU A 80 6.96 14.04 18.49
C GLU A 80 6.48 15.03 17.43
N GLN A 81 6.01 14.56 16.27
CA GLN A 81 5.41 15.41 15.24
C GLN A 81 3.94 15.75 15.51
N ILE A 82 3.34 15.16 16.55
CA ILE A 82 1.96 15.45 16.97
C ILE A 82 1.99 16.69 17.87
N GLU A 83 1.97 17.86 17.25
CA GLU A 83 2.09 19.15 17.95
C GLU A 83 0.83 19.54 18.74
N ASN A 84 -0.34 19.09 18.28
CA ASN A 84 -1.63 19.38 18.92
C ASN A 84 -2.68 18.31 18.56
N GLU A 85 -3.87 18.41 19.16
CA GLU A 85 -4.95 17.44 19.00
C GLU A 85 -5.54 17.33 17.57
N ASN A 86 -5.26 18.30 16.69
CA ASN A 86 -5.74 18.32 15.31
C ASN A 86 -4.65 17.89 14.29
N THR A 87 -3.52 17.41 14.82
CA THR A 87 -2.40 16.89 14.03
C THR A 87 -2.42 15.36 14.04
N TRP A 88 -2.09 14.74 12.90
CA TRP A 88 -2.00 13.29 12.79
C TRP A 88 -0.83 12.87 11.91
N THR A 89 -0.41 11.61 12.04
CA THR A 89 0.55 10.98 11.14
C THR A 89 -0.08 9.80 10.43
N GLN A 90 0.33 9.57 9.18
CA GLN A 90 -0.13 8.46 8.35
C GLN A 90 1.07 7.77 7.72
N PHE A 91 1.11 6.44 7.78
CA PHE A 91 2.11 5.69 7.02
C PHE A 91 1.73 5.67 5.54
N ALA A 92 2.64 6.08 4.64
CA ALA A 92 2.36 6.24 3.22
C ALA A 92 3.25 5.38 2.31
N GLY A 93 4.27 4.71 2.83
CA GLY A 93 5.11 3.82 2.04
C GLY A 93 6.57 3.74 2.49
N TRP A 94 7.37 3.00 1.72
CA TRP A 94 8.80 2.81 1.92
C TRP A 94 9.59 3.29 0.71
N SER A 95 10.84 3.75 0.95
CA SER A 95 11.81 3.91 -0.12
C SER A 95 12.12 2.56 -0.80
N PRO A 96 12.57 2.54 -2.08
CA PRO A 96 12.87 1.31 -2.79
C PRO A 96 13.92 0.43 -2.11
N ASP A 97 14.86 1.03 -1.37
CA ASP A 97 15.89 0.34 -0.57
C ASP A 97 15.39 -0.08 0.83
N GLY A 98 14.15 0.24 1.18
CA GLY A 98 13.55 -0.08 2.48
C GLY A 98 14.13 0.66 3.69
N LYS A 99 15.04 1.62 3.48
CA LYS A 99 15.74 2.32 4.58
C LYS A 99 14.96 3.53 5.11
N ARG A 100 14.05 4.11 4.31
CA ARG A 100 13.25 5.27 4.70
C ARG A 100 11.77 4.98 4.57
N ALA A 101 11.01 5.42 5.56
CA ALA A 101 9.56 5.46 5.53
C ALA A 101 9.08 6.82 4.98
N ILE A 102 7.96 6.80 4.26
CA ILE A 102 7.21 7.99 3.89
C ILE A 102 6.08 8.13 4.90
N ILE A 103 6.04 9.26 5.61
CA ILE A 103 5.04 9.56 6.62
C ILE A 103 4.29 10.83 6.20
N GLY A 104 2.98 10.73 6.08
CA GLY A 104 2.11 11.90 5.97
C GLY A 104 1.94 12.57 7.32
N LEU A 105 2.13 13.90 7.38
CA LEU A 105 1.87 14.74 8.54
C LEU A 105 0.68 15.63 8.23
N GLY A 106 -0.48 15.33 8.81
CA GLY A 106 -1.73 16.02 8.56
C GLY A 106 -2.13 16.98 9.66
N TRP A 107 -2.82 18.04 9.26
CA TRP A 107 -3.46 18.98 10.15
C TRP A 107 -4.72 19.57 9.49
N GLN A 108 -5.74 19.85 10.28
CA GLN A 108 -6.96 20.51 9.81
C GLN A 108 -7.48 21.51 10.84
N ASP A 109 -7.91 22.68 10.35
CA ASP A 109 -8.61 23.67 11.16
C ASP A 109 -9.94 23.08 11.69
N PRO A 110 -10.22 23.15 13.02
CA PRO A 110 -11.41 22.56 13.59
C PRO A 110 -12.73 23.17 13.08
N ALA A 111 -12.74 24.45 12.71
CA ALA A 111 -13.93 25.09 12.15
C ALA A 111 -14.17 24.61 10.71
N ASN A 112 -13.08 24.36 9.94
CA ASN A 112 -13.19 23.74 8.64
C ASN A 112 -13.72 22.30 8.74
N ALA A 113 -13.23 21.53 9.68
CA ALA A 113 -13.68 20.14 9.91
C ALA A 113 -15.18 20.08 10.26
N ARG A 114 -15.66 20.98 11.11
CA ARG A 114 -17.10 21.09 11.41
C ARG A 114 -17.92 21.45 10.17
N TRP A 115 -17.47 22.41 9.37
CA TRP A 115 -18.14 22.81 8.16
C TRP A 115 -18.24 21.64 7.15
N GLU A 116 -17.15 20.89 6.95
CA GLU A 116 -17.15 19.69 6.08
C GLU A 116 -18.12 18.62 6.58
N GLU A 117 -18.17 18.38 7.89
CA GLU A 117 -19.09 17.42 8.49
C GLU A 117 -20.56 17.84 8.33
N GLU A 118 -20.87 19.12 8.47
CA GLU A 118 -22.21 19.67 8.29
C GLU A 118 -22.66 19.63 6.82
N ASN A 119 -21.75 19.91 5.88
CA ASN A 119 -22.04 19.98 4.45
C ASN A 119 -21.79 18.66 3.71
N LYS A 120 -21.22 17.64 4.36
CA LYS A 120 -20.87 16.32 3.79
C LYS A 120 -20.03 16.42 2.52
N THR A 121 -19.09 17.35 2.51
CA THR A 121 -18.18 17.60 1.39
C THR A 121 -16.86 18.16 1.89
N PHE A 122 -15.80 18.02 1.08
CA PHE A 122 -14.50 18.61 1.40
C PHE A 122 -14.46 20.09 1.05
N ARG A 123 -13.79 20.86 1.90
CA ARG A 123 -13.41 22.25 1.63
C ARG A 123 -11.90 22.39 1.76
N MET A 124 -11.24 22.32 0.60
CA MET A 124 -9.78 22.27 0.49
C MET A 124 -9.16 23.66 0.33
N ASP A 125 -9.70 24.65 1.05
CA ASP A 125 -9.18 26.00 1.03
C ASP A 125 -7.78 26.10 1.62
N GLU A 126 -6.97 26.98 1.06
CA GLU A 126 -5.62 27.27 1.56
C GLU A 126 -5.65 27.66 3.04
N GLY A 127 -4.76 27.06 3.84
CA GLY A 127 -4.68 27.30 5.28
C GLY A 127 -5.77 26.66 6.14
N LYS A 128 -6.69 25.88 5.56
CA LYS A 128 -7.75 25.17 6.30
C LYS A 128 -7.36 23.74 6.68
N TRP A 129 -6.56 23.10 5.86
CA TRP A 129 -5.93 21.84 6.16
C TRP A 129 -4.68 21.64 5.29
N ARG A 130 -3.81 20.77 5.71
CA ARG A 130 -2.67 20.33 4.92
C ARG A 130 -2.24 18.93 5.32
N VAL A 131 -1.58 18.25 4.40
CA VAL A 131 -0.85 17.01 4.64
C VAL A 131 0.54 17.16 4.03
N ASP A 132 1.55 17.27 4.87
CA ASP A 132 2.96 17.26 4.45
C ASP A 132 3.46 15.83 4.34
N SER A 133 4.51 15.62 3.57
CA SER A 133 5.21 14.33 3.48
C SER A 133 6.59 14.44 4.11
N LEU A 134 6.87 13.50 5.02
CA LEU A 134 8.13 13.36 5.70
C LEU A 134 8.85 12.12 5.17
N LEU A 135 10.15 12.23 4.91
CA LEU A 135 11.05 11.08 4.76
C LEU A 135 11.72 10.81 6.11
N PHE A 136 11.50 9.63 6.64
CA PHE A 136 12.00 9.22 7.95
C PHE A 136 12.88 7.98 7.85
N ASP A 137 14.09 8.04 8.41
CA ASP A 137 14.98 6.89 8.58
C ASP A 137 14.80 6.30 9.98
N PRO A 138 14.15 5.13 10.13
CA PRO A 138 13.86 4.55 11.46
C PRO A 138 15.11 4.10 12.24
N GLN A 139 16.24 3.91 11.57
CA GLN A 139 17.50 3.52 12.21
C GLN A 139 18.27 4.74 12.70
N LYS A 140 18.39 5.76 11.86
CA LYS A 140 19.15 6.98 12.16
C LYS A 140 18.33 8.05 12.87
N LYS A 141 17.00 7.86 12.96
CA LYS A 141 16.02 8.84 13.49
C LYS A 141 16.07 10.20 12.77
N GLY A 142 16.60 10.22 11.54
CA GLY A 142 16.60 11.39 10.68
C GLY A 142 15.26 11.60 10.01
N VAL A 143 14.71 12.81 10.10
CA VAL A 143 13.45 13.19 9.44
C VAL A 143 13.67 14.41 8.56
N VAL A 144 13.09 14.41 7.35
CA VAL A 144 13.08 15.54 6.42
C VAL A 144 11.65 15.77 5.94
N ASN A 145 11.11 16.97 6.21
CA ASN A 145 9.85 17.40 5.62
C ASN A 145 10.13 17.87 4.18
N VAL A 146 9.67 17.09 3.20
CA VAL A 146 9.97 17.35 1.79
C VAL A 146 8.92 18.20 1.08
N THR A 147 7.74 18.41 1.69
CA THR A 147 6.63 19.17 1.09
C THR A 147 6.26 20.45 1.85
N GLY A 148 6.50 20.55 3.14
CA GLY A 148 5.97 21.59 4.04
C GLY A 148 6.48 23.01 3.84
N ILE A 149 7.54 23.21 3.09
CA ILE A 149 8.21 24.53 2.99
C ILE A 149 7.41 25.51 2.13
N ASP A 150 6.67 25.06 1.14
CA ASP A 150 6.01 25.91 0.15
C ASP A 150 4.48 25.91 0.22
N ARG A 151 3.91 25.51 1.37
CA ARG A 151 2.46 25.38 1.55
C ARG A 151 1.79 24.47 0.51
N VAL A 152 2.52 23.50 0.03
CA VAL A 152 2.05 22.49 -0.91
C VAL A 152 1.44 21.37 -0.09
N SER A 153 0.12 21.24 -0.11
CA SER A 153 -0.51 20.09 0.52
C SER A 153 -0.45 18.88 -0.41
N ASN A 154 0.00 17.77 0.13
CA ASN A 154 -0.01 16.51 -0.55
C ASN A 154 -1.35 15.82 -0.31
N TYR A 155 -2.26 15.92 -1.27
CA TYR A 155 -3.56 15.27 -1.16
C TYR A 155 -3.42 13.76 -1.34
N ASN A 156 -3.85 13.00 -0.31
CA ASN A 156 -3.85 11.54 -0.27
C ASN A 156 -2.50 10.82 -0.36
N GLY A 157 -1.47 11.35 0.29
CA GLY A 157 -0.24 10.60 0.50
C GLY A 157 0.50 10.17 -0.77
N GLY A 158 0.23 10.82 -1.89
CA GLY A 158 0.74 10.45 -3.21
C GLY A 158 2.22 10.71 -3.44
N LEU A 159 3.05 10.78 -2.39
CA LEU A 159 4.50 10.84 -2.53
C LEU A 159 5.04 9.44 -2.86
N PHE A 160 5.89 9.34 -3.86
CA PHE A 160 6.59 8.11 -4.21
C PHE A 160 7.98 8.41 -4.77
N PHE A 161 8.86 7.42 -4.74
CA PHE A 161 10.18 7.50 -5.35
C PHE A 161 10.07 7.20 -6.86
N LEU A 162 10.61 8.07 -7.69
CA LEU A 162 10.76 7.76 -9.11
C LEU A 162 11.78 6.62 -9.30
N PRO A 163 11.73 5.89 -10.41
CA PRO A 163 12.74 4.89 -10.76
C PRO A 163 14.17 5.46 -10.67
N GLY A 164 15.07 4.66 -10.11
CA GLY A 164 16.42 5.12 -9.77
C GLY A 164 16.54 5.84 -8.44
N ALA A 165 15.43 6.08 -7.72
CA ALA A 165 15.36 6.63 -6.36
C ALA A 165 16.14 7.95 -6.13
N LYS A 166 16.32 8.75 -7.20
CA LYS A 166 17.00 10.05 -7.11
C LYS A 166 16.04 11.22 -6.96
N GLN A 167 14.78 11.05 -7.30
CA GLN A 167 13.72 12.05 -7.24
C GLN A 167 12.44 11.47 -6.65
N LEU A 168 11.58 12.36 -6.19
CA LEU A 168 10.26 12.09 -5.67
C LEU A 168 9.20 12.63 -6.63
N GLY A 169 8.13 11.85 -6.83
CA GLY A 169 6.92 12.29 -7.50
C GLY A 169 5.81 12.54 -6.47
N PHE A 170 5.00 13.56 -6.67
CA PHE A 170 3.87 13.88 -5.79
C PHE A 170 2.84 14.75 -6.51
N THR A 171 1.65 14.85 -5.93
CA THR A 171 0.56 15.70 -6.45
C THR A 171 0.18 16.76 -5.40
N PRO A 172 0.86 17.92 -5.38
CA PRO A 172 0.49 19.00 -4.48
C PRO A 172 -0.88 19.61 -4.84
N LEU A 173 -1.61 20.04 -3.83
CA LEU A 173 -2.80 20.87 -4.00
C LEU A 173 -2.41 22.34 -3.79
N ILE A 174 -2.40 23.12 -4.88
CA ILE A 174 -2.05 24.54 -4.86
C ILE A 174 -3.25 25.34 -5.36
N LYS A 175 -3.83 26.19 -4.52
CA LYS A 175 -5.01 27.02 -4.84
C LYS A 175 -6.16 26.19 -5.43
N GLY A 176 -6.45 25.04 -4.83
CA GLY A 176 -7.53 24.13 -5.27
C GLY A 176 -7.21 23.31 -6.53
N ILE A 177 -6.00 23.42 -7.09
CA ILE A 177 -5.56 22.67 -8.28
C ILE A 177 -4.48 21.67 -7.87
N SER A 178 -4.66 20.40 -8.23
CA SER A 178 -3.68 19.34 -8.01
C SER A 178 -3.03 18.93 -9.33
N ARG A 179 -1.69 18.83 -9.35
CA ARG A 179 -0.92 18.49 -10.55
C ARG A 179 0.24 17.55 -10.20
N PRO A 180 0.71 16.71 -11.14
CA PRO A 180 1.92 15.93 -10.94
C PRO A 180 3.17 16.83 -10.92
N PHE A 181 3.96 16.67 -9.86
CA PHE A 181 5.24 17.35 -9.65
C PHE A 181 6.35 16.33 -9.45
N VAL A 182 7.57 16.75 -9.72
CA VAL A 182 8.79 16.08 -9.30
C VAL A 182 9.62 17.01 -8.43
N MET A 183 10.42 16.43 -7.53
CA MET A 183 11.37 17.17 -6.67
C MET A 183 12.57 16.28 -6.31
N ASP A 184 13.63 16.90 -5.80
CA ASP A 184 14.76 16.18 -5.24
C ASP A 184 14.42 15.57 -3.88
N LEU A 185 15.27 14.64 -3.41
CA LEU A 185 15.03 13.92 -2.15
C LEU A 185 15.06 14.82 -0.90
N ASP A 186 15.61 16.02 -1.01
CA ASP A 186 15.62 17.04 0.06
C ASP A 186 14.44 18.02 -0.02
N GLY A 187 13.49 17.77 -0.96
CA GLY A 187 12.31 18.60 -1.17
C GLY A 187 12.56 19.84 -2.03
N LYS A 188 13.77 20.04 -2.55
CA LYS A 188 14.08 21.17 -3.43
C LYS A 188 13.75 20.90 -4.90
N ASN A 189 13.92 21.92 -5.74
CA ASN A 189 13.75 21.84 -7.20
C ASN A 189 12.38 21.28 -7.64
N LYS A 190 11.31 21.67 -6.92
CA LYS A 190 9.94 21.29 -7.27
C LYS A 190 9.56 21.80 -8.65
N LYS A 191 9.14 20.88 -9.52
CA LYS A 191 8.81 21.17 -10.92
C LYS A 191 7.48 20.53 -11.29
N ASP A 192 6.57 21.33 -11.86
CA ASP A 192 5.33 20.86 -12.49
C ASP A 192 5.68 20.05 -13.76
N VAL A 193 5.19 18.82 -13.83
CA VAL A 193 5.34 17.92 -14.98
C VAL A 193 3.99 17.51 -15.58
N SER A 194 2.94 18.29 -15.31
CA SER A 194 1.59 18.04 -15.87
C SER A 194 1.48 18.36 -17.38
N GLY A 195 2.44 19.07 -17.92
CA GLY A 195 2.32 19.63 -19.27
C GLY A 195 1.29 20.76 -19.32
N SER A 196 0.47 20.79 -20.37
CA SER A 196 -0.66 21.72 -20.49
C SER A 196 -1.90 21.09 -19.82
N GLY A 197 -2.63 21.87 -19.04
CA GLY A 197 -3.86 21.44 -18.40
C GLY A 197 -4.08 22.18 -17.08
N GLY A 198 -5.28 22.12 -16.52
CA GLY A 198 -5.70 22.85 -15.31
C GLY A 198 -6.67 22.07 -14.45
N GLY A 199 -6.68 20.74 -14.59
CA GLY A 199 -7.58 19.86 -13.85
C GLY A 199 -7.06 19.43 -12.49
N PHE A 200 -7.86 18.65 -11.80
CA PHE A 200 -7.48 18.00 -10.55
C PHE A 200 -6.86 16.63 -10.87
N ALA A 201 -5.52 16.54 -10.73
CA ALA A 201 -4.77 15.32 -10.98
C ALA A 201 -4.56 14.50 -9.71
N TYR A 202 -4.59 13.17 -9.86
CA TYR A 202 -4.41 12.21 -8.76
C TYR A 202 -3.93 10.85 -9.27
N GLY A 203 -3.50 9.96 -8.38
CA GLY A 203 -3.05 8.62 -8.77
C GLY A 203 -1.82 8.64 -9.67
N TYR A 204 -0.88 9.52 -9.35
CA TYR A 204 0.34 9.71 -10.11
C TYR A 204 1.31 8.54 -9.95
N SER A 205 1.82 8.00 -11.05
CA SER A 205 2.83 6.93 -11.08
C SER A 205 3.79 7.08 -12.25
N ALA A 206 4.96 6.46 -12.15
CA ALA A 206 5.97 6.43 -13.20
C ALA A 206 6.15 5.02 -13.77
N SER A 207 6.47 4.91 -15.07
CA SER A 207 6.85 3.64 -15.66
C SER A 207 8.15 3.11 -15.04
N PRO A 208 8.37 1.77 -14.98
CA PRO A 208 9.55 1.20 -14.32
C PRO A 208 10.90 1.70 -14.89
N ASP A 209 10.94 2.07 -16.15
CA ASP A 209 12.11 2.65 -16.83
C ASP A 209 12.28 4.17 -16.56
N GLY A 210 11.31 4.79 -15.85
CA GLY A 210 11.33 6.21 -15.51
C GLY A 210 11.10 7.16 -16.68
N THR A 211 10.77 6.66 -17.87
CA THR A 211 10.64 7.50 -19.08
C THR A 211 9.25 8.12 -19.25
N ARG A 212 8.23 7.54 -18.59
CA ARG A 212 6.83 7.95 -18.73
C ARG A 212 6.15 8.11 -17.38
N LEU A 213 5.13 8.94 -17.37
CA LEU A 213 4.25 9.20 -16.23
C LEU A 213 2.83 8.80 -16.59
N SER A 214 2.04 8.40 -15.59
CA SER A 214 0.60 8.26 -15.70
C SER A 214 -0.09 8.85 -14.48
N TYR A 215 -1.27 9.41 -14.68
CA TYR A 215 -2.13 9.97 -13.65
C TYR A 215 -3.55 10.12 -14.20
N HIS A 216 -4.54 10.27 -13.35
CA HIS A 216 -5.82 10.78 -13.82
C HIS A 216 -5.92 12.28 -13.55
N GLU A 217 -6.54 12.99 -14.46
CA GLU A 217 -6.91 14.40 -14.32
C GLU A 217 -8.37 14.54 -14.69
N ASN A 218 -9.20 15.05 -13.78
CA ASN A 218 -10.64 15.11 -13.91
C ASN A 218 -11.26 13.76 -14.33
N TYR A 219 -10.80 12.68 -13.71
CA TYR A 219 -11.22 11.30 -13.99
C TYR A 219 -10.95 10.80 -15.41
N GLN A 220 -10.02 11.42 -16.14
CA GLN A 220 -9.47 10.89 -17.38
C GLN A 220 -8.04 10.42 -17.16
N ILE A 221 -7.66 9.26 -17.70
CA ILE A 221 -6.29 8.74 -17.61
C ILE A 221 -5.40 9.39 -18.64
N TYR A 222 -4.26 9.88 -18.19
CA TYR A 222 -3.22 10.44 -19.05
C TYR A 222 -1.92 9.65 -18.94
N ILE A 223 -1.20 9.58 -20.07
CA ILE A 223 0.20 9.16 -20.17
C ILE A 223 0.99 10.32 -20.76
N SER A 224 2.17 10.57 -20.22
CA SER A 224 3.11 11.57 -20.79
C SER A 224 4.54 11.07 -20.68
N HIS A 225 5.49 11.76 -21.32
CA HIS A 225 6.90 11.61 -20.98
C HIS A 225 7.16 12.10 -19.55
N ALA A 226 8.28 11.68 -18.95
CA ALA A 226 8.66 12.05 -17.60
C ALA A 226 8.80 13.57 -17.36
N ASN A 227 9.04 14.34 -18.40
CA ASN A 227 9.09 15.80 -18.35
C ASN A 227 7.75 16.50 -18.62
N GLY A 228 6.65 15.74 -18.72
CA GLY A 228 5.29 16.24 -19.01
C GLY A 228 4.96 16.46 -20.49
N SER A 229 5.93 16.31 -21.40
CA SER A 229 5.67 16.43 -22.84
C SER A 229 4.91 15.23 -23.39
N ASN A 230 4.35 15.37 -24.59
CA ASN A 230 3.61 14.30 -25.29
C ASN A 230 2.47 13.68 -24.47
N LYS A 231 1.75 14.54 -23.73
CA LYS A 231 0.58 14.17 -22.93
C LYS A 231 -0.53 13.63 -23.83
N LYS A 232 -0.99 12.42 -23.56
CA LYS A 232 -2.07 11.76 -24.30
C LYS A 232 -3.12 11.26 -23.31
N VAL A 233 -4.39 11.37 -23.67
CA VAL A 233 -5.51 10.76 -22.95
C VAL A 233 -5.70 9.31 -23.39
N ILE A 234 -6.12 8.45 -22.45
CA ILE A 234 -6.60 7.11 -22.74
C ILE A 234 -8.13 7.18 -22.81
N GLU A 235 -8.66 7.02 -24.01
CA GLU A 235 -10.09 7.06 -24.27
C GLU A 235 -10.75 5.76 -23.78
N THR A 236 -11.32 5.80 -22.59
CA THR A 236 -11.99 4.64 -21.97
C THR A 236 -13.48 4.53 -22.31
N GLY A 237 -14.10 5.62 -22.74
CA GLY A 237 -15.55 5.71 -22.90
C GLY A 237 -16.33 5.78 -21.57
N ASN A 238 -15.64 5.76 -20.43
CA ASN A 238 -16.23 5.80 -19.10
C ASN A 238 -15.98 7.15 -18.41
N PRO A 239 -16.96 7.68 -17.66
CA PRO A 239 -16.84 8.98 -17.01
C PRO A 239 -15.92 9.01 -15.79
N PHE A 240 -15.63 7.83 -15.19
CA PHE A 240 -14.82 7.71 -13.99
C PHE A 240 -13.65 6.77 -14.24
N ASN A 241 -12.43 7.31 -14.18
CA ASN A 241 -11.19 6.55 -14.31
C ASN A 241 -10.22 6.99 -13.21
N PHE A 242 -9.62 6.04 -12.51
CA PHE A 242 -8.91 6.33 -11.28
C PHE A 242 -7.68 5.45 -11.06
N GLY A 243 -6.60 6.03 -10.51
CA GLY A 243 -5.44 5.34 -9.96
C GLY A 243 -4.65 4.48 -10.96
N PRO A 244 -4.13 5.05 -12.08
CA PRO A 244 -3.34 4.28 -13.02
C PRO A 244 -2.02 3.81 -12.39
N LEU A 245 -1.71 2.53 -12.58
CA LEU A 245 -0.52 1.85 -12.07
C LEU A 245 0.15 1.06 -13.18
N TRP A 246 1.44 1.32 -13.43
CA TRP A 246 2.23 0.60 -14.41
C TRP A 246 2.46 -0.86 -13.98
N SER A 247 2.41 -1.77 -14.97
CA SER A 247 2.89 -3.15 -14.75
C SER A 247 4.40 -3.14 -14.47
N PRO A 248 4.94 -4.13 -13.74
CA PRO A 248 6.36 -4.22 -13.43
C PRO A 248 7.27 -4.24 -14.65
N ASP A 249 6.79 -4.74 -15.80
CA ASP A 249 7.51 -4.76 -17.08
C ASP A 249 7.27 -3.50 -17.95
N GLY A 250 6.44 -2.56 -17.48
CA GLY A 250 6.13 -1.30 -18.18
C GLY A 250 5.27 -1.44 -19.43
N LYS A 251 4.72 -2.63 -19.72
CA LYS A 251 3.93 -2.87 -20.93
C LYS A 251 2.48 -2.45 -20.82
N TYR A 252 1.94 -2.41 -19.59
CA TYR A 252 0.53 -2.15 -19.33
C TYR A 252 0.32 -1.10 -18.25
N LEU A 253 -0.85 -0.46 -18.30
CA LEU A 253 -1.43 0.30 -17.20
C LEU A 253 -2.67 -0.43 -16.69
N LEU A 254 -2.74 -0.57 -15.38
CA LEU A 254 -3.89 -1.04 -14.61
C LEU A 254 -4.56 0.17 -13.95
N PHE A 255 -5.87 0.29 -14.03
CA PHE A 255 -6.63 1.37 -13.39
C PHE A 255 -8.09 0.94 -13.16
N LEU A 256 -8.81 1.69 -12.33
CA LEU A 256 -10.25 1.54 -12.18
C LEU A 256 -10.96 2.38 -13.25
N SER A 257 -11.98 1.80 -13.88
CA SER A 257 -12.79 2.49 -14.88
C SER A 257 -14.26 2.06 -14.81
N GLY A 258 -15.18 3.02 -15.03
CA GLY A 258 -16.61 2.76 -14.98
C GLY A 258 -17.42 4.00 -14.62
N LYS A 259 -18.27 3.88 -13.61
CA LYS A 259 -19.03 4.98 -12.99
C LYS A 259 -18.50 5.20 -11.57
N HIS A 260 -18.69 6.40 -11.05
CA HIS A 260 -18.42 6.70 -9.66
C HIS A 260 -19.17 5.72 -8.73
N GLY A 261 -18.45 5.07 -7.82
CA GLY A 261 -19.01 4.03 -6.92
C GLY A 261 -19.35 2.69 -7.60
N ALA A 262 -19.03 2.50 -8.90
CA ALA A 262 -19.25 1.24 -9.62
C ALA A 262 -18.21 1.08 -10.74
N SER A 263 -16.94 1.03 -10.35
CA SER A 263 -15.79 0.88 -11.24
C SER A 263 -15.22 -0.54 -11.19
N ASN A 264 -14.54 -0.92 -12.25
CA ASN A 264 -13.89 -2.22 -12.39
C ASN A 264 -12.43 -2.05 -12.80
N PRO A 265 -11.55 -3.03 -12.55
CA PRO A 265 -10.19 -3.04 -13.08
C PRO A 265 -10.17 -3.16 -14.60
N PHE A 266 -9.48 -2.24 -15.23
CA PHE A 266 -9.17 -2.23 -16.66
C PHE A 266 -7.66 -2.26 -16.86
N VAL A 267 -7.25 -2.84 -17.97
CA VAL A 267 -5.85 -2.83 -18.44
C VAL A 267 -5.82 -2.27 -19.86
N VAL A 268 -4.81 -1.46 -20.11
CA VAL A 268 -4.49 -0.92 -21.44
C VAL A 268 -3.00 -1.08 -21.70
N GLY A 269 -2.61 -1.27 -22.95
CA GLY A 269 -1.21 -1.24 -23.35
C GLY A 269 -0.58 0.13 -23.07
N SER A 270 0.70 0.15 -22.82
CA SER A 270 1.45 1.39 -22.55
C SER A 270 1.50 2.36 -23.74
N ASP A 271 1.10 1.91 -24.92
CA ASP A 271 0.91 2.70 -26.15
C ASP A 271 -0.52 3.28 -26.26
N GLY A 272 -1.42 2.90 -25.34
CA GLY A 272 -2.84 3.28 -25.33
C GLY A 272 -3.77 2.30 -26.07
N THR A 273 -3.24 1.19 -26.59
CA THR A 273 -4.05 0.20 -27.31
C THR A 273 -4.49 -0.97 -26.45
N GLY A 274 -5.43 -1.79 -26.93
CA GLY A 274 -5.85 -3.03 -26.25
C GLY A 274 -6.58 -2.82 -24.94
N LEU A 275 -7.29 -1.69 -24.78
CA LEU A 275 -8.12 -1.44 -23.59
C LEU A 275 -9.13 -2.54 -23.37
N ARG A 276 -9.16 -3.10 -22.15
CA ARG A 276 -10.13 -4.15 -21.78
C ARG A 276 -10.40 -4.16 -20.28
N LYS A 277 -11.63 -4.54 -19.92
CA LYS A 277 -11.99 -4.88 -18.55
C LYS A 277 -11.34 -6.23 -18.19
N VAL A 278 -10.71 -6.31 -17.03
CA VAL A 278 -10.04 -7.53 -16.56
C VAL A 278 -10.97 -8.39 -15.73
N VAL A 279 -11.73 -7.75 -14.84
CA VAL A 279 -12.65 -8.43 -13.91
C VAL A 279 -13.84 -7.56 -13.61
N ASP A 280 -14.98 -8.16 -13.29
CA ASP A 280 -16.16 -7.50 -12.74
C ASP A 280 -16.14 -7.63 -11.20
N LEU A 281 -16.18 -6.51 -10.50
CA LEU A 281 -16.17 -6.47 -9.05
C LEU A 281 -17.56 -6.67 -8.42
N GLY A 282 -18.58 -7.00 -9.21
CA GLY A 282 -19.94 -7.24 -8.73
C GLY A 282 -20.67 -5.98 -8.24
N GLY A 283 -20.32 -4.81 -8.77
CA GLY A 283 -20.91 -3.54 -8.34
C GLY A 283 -20.38 -3.05 -6.99
N TYR A 284 -19.22 -3.53 -6.56
CA TYR A 284 -18.56 -3.16 -5.32
C TYR A 284 -18.33 -1.64 -5.23
N LYS A 285 -18.93 -1.03 -4.22
CA LYS A 285 -18.70 0.36 -3.84
C LYS A 285 -17.65 0.42 -2.76
N SER A 286 -16.55 1.07 -3.01
CA SER A 286 -15.41 1.17 -2.10
C SER A 286 -15.69 1.96 -0.82
N SER A 287 -16.66 2.87 -0.86
CA SER A 287 -17.15 3.57 0.33
C SER A 287 -17.72 2.62 1.39
N ILE A 288 -17.80 1.32 1.08
CA ILE A 288 -18.20 0.31 2.04
C ILE A 288 -17.12 0.19 3.12
N ALA A 289 -17.06 1.21 3.97
CA ALA A 289 -16.65 0.96 5.32
C ALA A 289 -15.16 0.70 5.58
N PHE A 290 -14.24 1.41 4.93
CA PHE A 290 -12.87 1.47 5.46
C PHE A 290 -12.86 2.12 6.85
N LEU A 291 -13.68 3.13 7.03
CA LEU A 291 -13.98 3.71 8.33
C LEU A 291 -15.43 3.34 8.69
N ASP A 292 -15.70 3.02 9.94
CA ASP A 292 -17.08 2.86 10.42
C ASP A 292 -17.79 4.23 10.55
N VAL A 293 -17.24 5.25 9.96
CA VAL A 293 -17.76 6.62 9.83
C VAL A 293 -17.92 6.96 8.36
N TYR A 294 -18.92 7.80 8.06
CA TYR A 294 -19.15 8.26 6.70
C TYR A 294 -17.91 9.01 6.18
N ASP A 295 -17.42 8.58 5.05
CA ASP A 295 -16.38 9.29 4.29
C ASP A 295 -17.01 9.96 3.07
N PHE A 296 -16.78 11.27 2.92
CA PHE A 296 -17.30 12.07 1.82
C PHE A 296 -16.75 11.63 0.45
N HIS A 297 -15.70 10.87 0.41
CA HIS A 297 -15.17 10.18 -0.77
C HIS A 297 -15.98 8.93 -1.11
N GLU A 298 -17.15 9.10 -1.64
CA GLU A 298 -17.92 8.00 -2.20
C GLU A 298 -17.32 7.53 -3.53
N GLY A 299 -16.15 6.94 -3.57
CA GLY A 299 -15.71 6.89 -4.93
C GLY A 299 -15.01 5.69 -5.48
N SER A 300 -14.11 5.08 -4.80
CA SER A 300 -13.30 4.04 -5.43
C SER A 300 -13.31 2.74 -4.63
N SER A 301 -13.38 1.62 -5.29
CA SER A 301 -12.99 0.34 -4.72
C SER A 301 -11.52 0.38 -4.37
N ASP A 302 -11.06 -0.56 -3.53
CA ASP A 302 -9.64 -0.77 -3.35
C ASP A 302 -8.92 -0.80 -4.69
N LEU A 303 -7.81 -0.06 -4.78
CA LEU A 303 -7.00 -0.09 -5.98
C LEU A 303 -6.46 -1.51 -6.19
N PRO A 304 -6.68 -2.09 -7.36
CA PRO A 304 -6.04 -3.34 -7.71
C PRO A 304 -4.53 -3.14 -7.86
N ILE A 305 -3.76 -4.18 -7.54
CA ILE A 305 -2.30 -4.15 -7.65
C ILE A 305 -1.79 -5.27 -8.54
N TRP A 306 -0.63 -5.07 -9.15
CA TRP A 306 0.08 -6.09 -9.89
C TRP A 306 0.76 -7.10 -8.97
N SER A 307 0.83 -8.36 -9.42
CA SER A 307 1.84 -9.30 -8.94
C SER A 307 3.23 -8.85 -9.38
N LEU A 308 4.26 -9.32 -8.70
CA LEU A 308 5.65 -8.94 -9.00
C LEU A 308 6.08 -9.27 -10.46
N ASP A 309 5.57 -10.37 -11.00
CA ASP A 309 5.81 -10.81 -12.38
C ASP A 309 4.92 -10.12 -13.42
N GLY A 310 3.98 -9.28 -12.99
CA GLY A 310 3.04 -8.57 -13.87
C GLY A 310 2.02 -9.44 -14.58
N GLN A 311 1.88 -10.73 -14.21
CA GLN A 311 0.97 -11.66 -14.89
C GLN A 311 -0.40 -11.77 -14.22
N THR A 312 -0.48 -11.32 -12.98
CA THR A 312 -1.68 -11.43 -12.14
C THR A 312 -1.99 -10.08 -11.49
N ILE A 313 -3.26 -9.86 -11.22
CA ILE A 313 -3.78 -8.67 -10.54
C ILE A 313 -4.44 -9.15 -9.25
N PHE A 314 -4.02 -8.59 -8.11
CA PHE A 314 -4.69 -8.78 -6.82
C PHE A 314 -5.71 -7.67 -6.60
N HIS A 315 -6.88 -8.04 -6.12
CA HIS A 315 -8.00 -7.10 -5.93
C HIS A 315 -9.00 -7.66 -4.91
N THR A 316 -9.96 -6.84 -4.54
CA THR A 316 -11.07 -7.21 -3.67
C THR A 316 -12.37 -7.32 -4.47
N VAL A 317 -13.26 -8.24 -4.07
CA VAL A 317 -14.57 -8.45 -4.71
C VAL A 317 -15.64 -8.59 -3.64
N LEU A 318 -16.78 -7.94 -3.83
CA LEU A 318 -17.95 -8.10 -2.98
C LEU A 318 -18.74 -9.37 -3.37
N PHE A 319 -18.89 -10.28 -2.41
CA PHE A 319 -19.74 -11.47 -2.51
C PHE A 319 -20.81 -11.44 -1.42
N GLY A 320 -22.00 -10.99 -1.76
CA GLY A 320 -23.08 -10.80 -0.79
C GLY A 320 -22.72 -9.70 0.22
N ASP A 321 -22.50 -10.08 1.47
CA ASP A 321 -22.17 -9.18 2.58
C ASP A 321 -20.69 -9.20 3.00
N ARG A 322 -19.83 -9.86 2.21
CA ARG A 322 -18.39 -10.01 2.48
C ARG A 322 -17.55 -9.56 1.31
N VAL A 323 -16.39 -9.05 1.61
CA VAL A 323 -15.38 -8.66 0.61
C VAL A 323 -14.21 -9.63 0.68
N GLU A 324 -13.98 -10.37 -0.41
CA GLU A 324 -12.92 -11.37 -0.52
C GLU A 324 -11.72 -10.82 -1.29
N LEU A 325 -10.53 -11.30 -0.93
CA LEU A 325 -9.33 -11.15 -1.75
C LEU A 325 -9.38 -12.13 -2.92
N CYS A 326 -9.10 -11.63 -4.09
CA CYS A 326 -9.04 -12.39 -5.32
C CYS A 326 -7.75 -12.08 -6.08
N GLN A 327 -7.39 -13.00 -6.97
CA GLN A 327 -6.41 -12.76 -8.00
C GLN A 327 -7.01 -13.04 -9.36
N THR A 328 -6.67 -12.24 -10.37
CA THR A 328 -7.11 -12.43 -11.76
C THR A 328 -5.92 -12.37 -12.69
N THR A 329 -5.75 -13.39 -13.52
CA THR A 329 -4.69 -13.38 -14.55
C THR A 329 -5.03 -12.38 -15.66
N LEU A 330 -4.03 -11.95 -16.43
CA LEU A 330 -4.27 -11.11 -17.62
C LEU A 330 -5.22 -11.76 -18.62
N ALA A 331 -5.36 -13.09 -18.64
CA ALA A 331 -6.34 -13.81 -19.45
C ALA A 331 -7.77 -13.78 -18.87
N GLY A 332 -8.00 -13.14 -17.72
CA GLY A 332 -9.32 -13.00 -17.10
C GLY A 332 -9.74 -14.16 -16.18
N LYS A 333 -8.86 -15.13 -15.88
CA LYS A 333 -9.18 -16.21 -14.94
C LYS A 333 -9.05 -15.68 -13.49
N THR A 334 -10.18 -15.60 -12.80
CA THR A 334 -10.26 -15.18 -11.39
C THR A 334 -10.23 -16.38 -10.45
N THR A 335 -9.48 -16.25 -9.35
CA THR A 335 -9.40 -17.23 -8.25
C THR A 335 -9.52 -16.51 -6.92
N LYS A 336 -10.36 -17.00 -6.02
CA LYS A 336 -10.43 -16.51 -4.63
C LYS A 336 -9.17 -16.90 -3.87
N LEU A 337 -8.64 -15.97 -3.13
CA LEU A 337 -7.55 -16.18 -2.18
C LEU A 337 -8.10 -16.43 -0.76
N THR A 338 -9.23 -15.81 -0.43
CA THR A 338 -9.91 -15.98 0.86
C THR A 338 -11.31 -16.55 0.66
N GLU A 339 -11.82 -17.22 1.70
CA GLU A 339 -13.21 -17.67 1.80
C GLU A 339 -13.69 -17.41 3.23
N SER A 340 -14.42 -16.32 3.39
CA SER A 340 -14.70 -15.74 4.70
C SER A 340 -16.12 -15.97 5.15
N LYS A 341 -16.37 -15.82 6.46
CA LYS A 341 -17.71 -15.77 7.04
C LYS A 341 -18.43 -14.48 6.64
N ALA A 342 -19.74 -14.46 6.75
CA ALA A 342 -20.60 -13.30 6.56
C ALA A 342 -20.07 -12.07 7.35
N GLY A 343 -20.12 -10.89 6.71
CA GLY A 343 -19.69 -9.62 7.31
C GLY A 343 -18.19 -9.38 7.40
N VAL A 344 -17.34 -10.31 6.94
CA VAL A 344 -15.89 -10.09 6.87
C VAL A 344 -15.54 -9.22 5.66
N LEU A 345 -14.68 -8.22 5.88
CA LEU A 345 -14.22 -7.32 4.83
C LEU A 345 -12.70 -7.35 4.76
N HIS A 346 -12.15 -7.67 3.58
CA HIS A 346 -10.74 -7.53 3.28
C HIS A 346 -10.49 -6.28 2.46
N TYR A 347 -9.33 -5.63 2.65
CA TYR A 347 -9.01 -4.37 2.00
C TYR A 347 -7.49 -4.13 1.91
N HIS A 348 -7.08 -3.25 0.99
CA HIS A 348 -5.71 -2.76 0.80
C HIS A 348 -4.64 -3.85 0.68
N PRO A 349 -4.77 -4.82 -0.24
CA PRO A 349 -3.72 -5.80 -0.46
C PRO A 349 -2.44 -5.15 -0.99
N GLN A 350 -1.28 -5.65 -0.53
CA GLN A 350 0.04 -5.27 -1.02
C GLN A 350 0.91 -6.53 -1.13
N SER A 351 1.63 -6.68 -2.23
CA SER A 351 2.57 -7.79 -2.42
C SER A 351 3.85 -7.58 -1.63
N SER A 352 4.41 -8.67 -1.10
CA SER A 352 5.78 -8.67 -0.57
C SER A 352 6.78 -8.44 -1.70
N PRO A 353 8.00 -7.95 -1.39
CA PRO A 353 9.06 -7.73 -2.39
C PRO A 353 9.51 -9.00 -3.11
N ASP A 354 9.35 -10.17 -2.51
CA ASP A 354 9.66 -11.47 -3.10
C ASP A 354 8.48 -12.10 -3.88
N GLY A 355 7.30 -11.44 -3.85
CA GLY A 355 6.08 -11.90 -4.52
C GLY A 355 5.42 -13.14 -3.91
N LYS A 356 5.88 -13.62 -2.75
CA LYS A 356 5.38 -14.84 -2.12
C LYS A 356 4.26 -14.62 -1.12
N HIS A 357 4.09 -13.39 -0.65
CA HIS A 357 3.11 -13.05 0.37
C HIS A 357 2.26 -11.85 -0.04
N LEU A 358 1.09 -11.74 0.55
CA LEU A 358 0.28 -10.51 0.59
C LEU A 358 0.18 -10.02 2.03
N VAL A 359 0.29 -8.72 2.23
CA VAL A 359 -0.20 -8.04 3.42
C VAL A 359 -1.51 -7.36 3.07
N PHE A 360 -2.49 -7.40 3.97
CA PHE A 360 -3.80 -6.80 3.75
C PHE A 360 -4.49 -6.48 5.08
N GLY A 361 -5.43 -5.55 5.02
CA GLY A 361 -6.33 -5.29 6.13
C GLY A 361 -7.53 -6.24 6.10
N SER A 362 -8.03 -6.60 7.28
CA SER A 362 -9.26 -7.38 7.40
C SER A 362 -10.07 -6.96 8.62
N LYS A 363 -11.37 -6.67 8.40
CA LYS A 363 -12.34 -6.48 9.48
C LYS A 363 -12.97 -7.83 9.81
N ARG A 364 -12.56 -8.41 10.93
CA ARG A 364 -13.13 -9.65 11.49
C ARG A 364 -13.55 -9.36 12.91
N MET A 365 -14.70 -9.90 13.34
CA MET A 365 -15.23 -9.69 14.69
C MET A 365 -15.30 -8.21 15.12
N GLY A 366 -15.58 -7.30 14.17
CA GLY A 366 -15.72 -5.87 14.42
C GLY A 366 -14.42 -5.08 14.53
N VAL A 367 -13.25 -5.71 14.45
CA VAL A 367 -11.92 -5.05 14.54
C VAL A 367 -11.20 -5.14 13.22
N ARG A 368 -10.54 -4.05 12.82
CA ARG A 368 -9.70 -3.97 11.62
C ARG A 368 -8.25 -4.27 11.98
N GLN A 369 -7.77 -5.41 11.57
CA GLN A 369 -6.39 -5.88 11.79
C GLN A 369 -5.63 -5.99 10.47
N VAL A 370 -4.32 -6.03 10.55
CA VAL A 370 -3.43 -6.39 9.44
C VAL A 370 -3.07 -7.87 9.51
N TYR A 371 -3.12 -8.51 8.34
CA TYR A 371 -2.78 -9.92 8.14
C TYR A 371 -1.70 -10.06 7.07
N VAL A 372 -0.91 -11.10 7.18
CA VAL A 372 0.00 -11.59 6.16
C VAL A 372 -0.48 -12.94 5.69
N MET A 373 -0.56 -13.15 4.38
CA MET A 373 -0.90 -14.42 3.74
C MET A 373 0.28 -14.95 2.94
N ASP A 374 0.62 -16.21 3.11
CA ASP A 374 1.47 -16.97 2.20
C ASP A 374 0.64 -17.37 0.97
N LEU A 375 1.06 -16.96 -0.22
CA LEU A 375 0.28 -17.16 -1.45
C LEU A 375 0.24 -18.62 -1.93
N ALA A 376 1.25 -19.42 -1.59
CA ALA A 376 1.33 -20.83 -1.99
C ALA A 376 0.40 -21.71 -1.12
N THR A 377 0.40 -21.47 0.18
CA THR A 377 -0.37 -22.27 1.16
C THR A 377 -1.70 -21.64 1.54
N LYS A 378 -1.91 -20.36 1.24
CA LYS A 378 -3.04 -19.50 1.69
C LYS A 378 -3.18 -19.41 3.22
N LYS A 379 -2.12 -19.76 3.95
CA LYS A 379 -2.09 -19.55 5.41
C LYS A 379 -2.00 -18.08 5.73
N GLU A 380 -2.85 -17.64 6.64
CA GLU A 380 -2.93 -16.27 7.11
C GLU A 380 -2.39 -16.15 8.55
N GLN A 381 -1.69 -15.07 8.82
CA GLN A 381 -1.23 -14.70 10.16
C GLN A 381 -1.66 -13.27 10.46
N GLN A 382 -2.38 -13.07 11.57
CA GLN A 382 -2.65 -11.73 12.10
C GLN A 382 -1.37 -11.16 12.71
N ILE A 383 -1.02 -9.92 12.35
CA ILE A 383 0.21 -9.26 12.82
C ILE A 383 -0.04 -8.00 13.66
N THR A 384 -1.28 -7.55 13.78
CA THR A 384 -1.68 -6.49 14.72
C THR A 384 -2.67 -7.03 15.74
N ASN A 385 -2.72 -6.40 16.93
CA ASN A 385 -3.65 -6.80 18.00
C ASN A 385 -4.36 -5.56 18.56
N LEU A 386 -5.23 -4.98 17.75
CA LEU A 386 -6.00 -3.79 18.09
C LEU A 386 -7.31 -4.15 18.79
N LYS A 387 -7.89 -3.17 19.48
CA LYS A 387 -9.16 -3.30 20.23
C LYS A 387 -10.34 -2.86 19.38
N ILE A 388 -11.54 -3.22 19.82
CA ILE A 388 -12.79 -2.74 19.21
C ILE A 388 -12.79 -1.21 19.18
N GLY A 389 -13.16 -0.63 18.03
CA GLY A 389 -13.13 0.80 17.80
C GLY A 389 -11.78 1.34 17.33
N GLU A 390 -10.81 0.47 17.07
CA GLU A 390 -9.54 0.78 16.43
C GLU A 390 -9.45 0.11 15.05
N ALA A 391 -8.61 0.65 14.20
CA ALA A 391 -8.36 0.14 12.86
C ALA A 391 -6.88 0.24 12.50
N ALA A 392 -6.36 -0.78 11.82
CA ALA A 392 -5.10 -0.76 11.11
C ALA A 392 -5.40 -0.68 9.60
N MET A 393 -4.88 0.35 8.94
CA MET A 393 -5.21 0.71 7.57
C MET A 393 -3.95 0.87 6.73
N TRP A 394 -4.08 0.68 5.41
CA TRP A 394 -3.03 0.94 4.41
C TRP A 394 -1.70 0.30 4.78
N PRO A 395 -1.64 -1.05 4.88
CA PRO A 395 -0.39 -1.72 5.18
C PRO A 395 0.57 -1.66 3.99
N HIS A 396 1.86 -1.50 4.27
CA HIS A 396 2.93 -1.45 3.27
C HIS A 396 4.11 -2.33 3.69
N TRP A 397 4.52 -3.24 2.81
CA TRP A 397 5.76 -4.00 2.97
C TRP A 397 6.98 -3.11 2.90
N GLN A 398 7.92 -3.30 3.83
CA GLN A 398 9.26 -2.77 3.68
C GLN A 398 9.88 -3.34 2.40
N LYS A 399 10.36 -2.47 1.53
CA LYS A 399 11.06 -2.84 0.30
C LYS A 399 12.54 -3.12 0.61
N GLY A 400 13.25 -3.75 -0.33
CA GLY A 400 14.63 -4.17 -0.12
C GLY A 400 14.75 -5.42 0.74
N THR A 401 15.97 -5.97 0.84
CA THR A 401 16.30 -7.02 1.81
C THR A 401 16.71 -6.37 3.13
N PRO A 402 16.23 -6.84 4.29
CA PRO A 402 16.81 -6.44 5.58
C PRO A 402 18.33 -6.74 5.57
N GLU A 403 19.16 -5.75 5.89
CA GLU A 403 20.60 -5.94 6.14
C GLU A 403 20.83 -6.55 7.50
#